data_11cc6de3180d46e57758e943b130100d
#
_entry.id   11cc6de3180d46e57758e943b130100d
#
_cell.length_a   1.000
_cell.length_b   1.000
_cell.length_c   1.000
_cell.angle_alpha   90.00
_cell.angle_beta   90.00
_cell.angle_gamma   90.00
#
_symmetry.space_group_name_H-M   'P 1'
#
loop_
_entity.id
_entity.type
_entity.pdbx_description
1 polymer ?
#
loop_
_entity_poly.entity_id
_entity_poly.type
_entity_poly.pdbx_seq_one_letter_code
_entity_poly.pdbx_strand_id
1 'polypeptide(L)'
;MEESKVNEVRLTKKDVNRCMNRLYIGAEMSNSYERLQALVFCASMIPALKKLYPEKEEYVQALKRHLVFYNTDSIPGGIILGITLGMEEEKANGGSITDDAITSIKTGLMGPVAAVGDTLIWAAYMPILIALFLPFAKNGNPIGGILPLLIYPISTYYLMKYMTQKGYQLGRESVLKILKNGSMQAVIFFANVVGLMMMGALTAGNVSISTPLSLSASGSEFALQAFLDSVVPGILPLAAVFAIYIYMAKKGQNFNRILLVILIVSVVGSLLGIL
;
A
#
# COMPACT_ATOMS: atom_id res chain seq x y z
N MET A 1 -0.07 -21.67 43.21
CA MET A 1 -0.75 -20.93 42.15
C MET A 1 -0.39 -21.63 40.86
N GLU A 2 -1.31 -22.45 40.34
CA GLU A 2 -1.16 -23.09 39.02
C GLU A 2 -1.18 -21.98 37.96
N GLU A 3 -0.08 -21.79 37.26
CA GLU A 3 -0.07 -21.05 36.01
C GLU A 3 -0.99 -21.77 35.05
N SER A 4 -2.18 -21.22 34.80
CA SER A 4 -3.07 -21.66 33.75
C SER A 4 -2.28 -21.59 32.43
N LYS A 5 -1.86 -22.73 31.90
CA LYS A 5 -1.33 -22.85 30.54
C LYS A 5 -2.40 -22.31 29.60
N VAL A 6 -2.28 -21.05 29.23
CA VAL A 6 -3.04 -20.47 28.11
C VAL A 6 -2.69 -21.35 26.91
N ASN A 7 -3.66 -22.09 26.39
CA ASN A 7 -3.47 -22.91 25.20
C ASN A 7 -3.16 -21.94 24.04
N GLU A 8 -1.87 -21.81 23.68
CA GLU A 8 -1.45 -20.99 22.56
C GLU A 8 -2.21 -21.38 21.29
N VAL A 9 -2.95 -20.44 20.72
CA VAL A 9 -3.65 -20.62 19.45
C VAL A 9 -2.71 -20.30 18.32
N ARG A 10 -2.33 -21.31 17.52
CA ARG A 10 -1.42 -21.12 16.38
C ARG A 10 -2.13 -21.25 15.04
N LEU A 11 -1.79 -20.37 14.12
CA LEU A 11 -2.24 -20.46 12.74
C LEU A 11 -1.41 -21.52 11.99
N THR A 12 -2.09 -22.38 11.28
CA THR A 12 -1.45 -23.36 10.40
C THR A 12 -1.11 -22.73 9.04
N LYS A 13 -0.21 -23.36 8.27
CA LYS A 13 0.03 -22.97 6.88
C LYS A 13 -1.26 -22.91 6.04
N LYS A 14 -2.24 -23.77 6.37
CA LYS A 14 -3.55 -23.81 5.70
C LYS A 14 -4.38 -22.56 6.03
N ASP A 15 -4.35 -22.10 7.28
CA ASP A 15 -5.05 -20.88 7.72
C ASP A 15 -4.46 -19.65 7.00
N VAL A 16 -3.14 -19.52 7.00
CA VAL A 16 -2.42 -18.44 6.30
C VAL A 16 -2.71 -18.45 4.80
N ASN A 17 -2.65 -19.60 4.15
CA ASN A 17 -2.98 -19.73 2.72
C ASN A 17 -4.45 -19.41 2.44
N ARG A 18 -5.38 -19.73 3.35
CA ARG A 18 -6.79 -19.38 3.20
C ARG A 18 -7.01 -17.86 3.22
N CYS A 19 -6.29 -17.16 4.06
CA CYS A 19 -6.30 -15.69 4.08
C CYS A 19 -5.70 -15.13 2.78
N MET A 20 -4.54 -15.63 2.35
CA MET A 20 -3.87 -15.23 1.12
C MET A 20 -4.77 -15.45 -0.11
N ASN A 21 -5.41 -16.62 -0.24
CA ASN A 21 -6.31 -16.92 -1.36
C ASN A 21 -7.46 -15.92 -1.45
N ARG A 22 -8.03 -15.52 -0.31
CA ARG A 22 -9.09 -14.51 -0.28
C ARG A 22 -8.60 -13.14 -0.72
N LEU A 23 -7.39 -12.74 -0.28
CA LEU A 23 -6.79 -11.49 -0.72
C LEU A 23 -6.46 -11.53 -2.21
N TYR A 24 -5.87 -12.62 -2.71
CA TYR A 24 -5.50 -12.78 -4.12
C TYR A 24 -6.72 -12.66 -5.06
N ILE A 25 -7.83 -13.31 -4.71
CA ILE A 25 -9.04 -13.28 -5.54
C ILE A 25 -9.75 -11.93 -5.44
N GLY A 26 -9.76 -11.32 -4.25
CA GLY A 26 -10.57 -10.14 -3.94
C GLY A 26 -9.84 -8.80 -4.04
N ALA A 27 -8.54 -8.77 -4.31
CA ALA A 27 -7.68 -7.60 -4.15
C ALA A 27 -8.23 -6.32 -4.80
N GLU A 28 -8.72 -6.41 -6.03
CA GLU A 28 -9.22 -5.26 -6.80
C GLU A 28 -10.75 -5.15 -6.85
N MET A 29 -11.47 -6.03 -6.12
CA MET A 29 -12.94 -6.11 -6.20
C MET A 29 -13.67 -5.12 -5.30
N SER A 30 -13.02 -4.61 -4.24
CA SER A 30 -13.69 -3.80 -3.21
C SER A 30 -12.91 -2.54 -2.87
N ASN A 31 -12.61 -1.72 -3.87
CA ASN A 31 -11.95 -0.44 -3.67
C ASN A 31 -12.95 0.63 -3.23
N SER A 32 -12.58 1.43 -2.23
CA SER A 32 -13.32 2.62 -1.82
C SER A 32 -12.42 3.85 -1.88
N TYR A 33 -12.96 5.03 -2.17
CA TYR A 33 -12.19 6.26 -2.23
C TYR A 33 -11.49 6.63 -0.91
N GLU A 34 -12.08 6.26 0.23
CA GLU A 34 -11.54 6.61 1.55
C GLU A 34 -10.50 5.62 2.06
N ARG A 35 -10.65 4.34 1.74
CA ARG A 35 -9.91 3.26 2.38
C ARG A 35 -9.25 2.30 1.40
N LEU A 36 -9.46 2.51 0.11
CA LEU A 36 -8.98 1.68 -1.01
C LEU A 36 -9.18 0.17 -0.75
N GLN A 37 -8.14 -0.61 -0.64
CA GLN A 37 -8.18 -2.07 -0.50
C GLN A 37 -8.46 -2.56 0.95
N ALA A 38 -8.76 -1.66 1.90
CA ALA A 38 -8.91 -2.03 3.32
C ALA A 38 -10.00 -3.07 3.56
N LEU A 39 -11.11 -2.99 2.82
CA LEU A 39 -12.25 -3.91 3.00
C LEU A 39 -11.84 -5.35 2.63
N VAL A 40 -11.19 -5.56 1.49
CA VAL A 40 -10.75 -6.89 1.09
C VAL A 40 -9.63 -7.41 1.99
N PHE A 41 -8.72 -6.53 2.43
CA PHE A 41 -7.67 -6.90 3.38
C PHE A 41 -8.29 -7.43 4.68
N CYS A 42 -9.22 -6.68 5.28
CA CYS A 42 -9.95 -7.11 6.46
C CYS A 42 -10.73 -8.43 6.22
N ALA A 43 -11.47 -8.51 5.11
CA ALA A 43 -12.23 -9.72 4.76
C ALA A 43 -11.34 -10.95 4.55
N SER A 44 -10.13 -10.75 4.03
CA SER A 44 -9.16 -11.84 3.86
C SER A 44 -8.69 -12.41 5.19
N MET A 45 -8.57 -11.60 6.23
CA MET A 45 -8.11 -12.01 7.56
C MET A 45 -9.19 -12.69 8.42
N ILE A 46 -10.47 -12.59 8.07
CA ILE A 46 -11.60 -13.17 8.83
C ILE A 46 -11.34 -14.61 9.29
N PRO A 47 -10.84 -15.55 8.44
CA PRO A 47 -10.65 -16.94 8.89
C PRO A 47 -9.64 -17.07 10.02
N ALA A 48 -8.56 -16.27 9.98
CA ALA A 48 -7.54 -16.28 11.01
C ALA A 48 -8.04 -15.59 12.28
N LEU A 49 -8.64 -14.40 12.15
CA LEU A 49 -9.13 -13.62 13.28
C LEU A 49 -10.21 -14.35 14.08
N LYS A 50 -11.13 -15.09 13.40
CA LYS A 50 -12.12 -15.93 14.09
C LYS A 50 -11.51 -17.05 14.92
N LYS A 51 -10.34 -17.55 14.49
CA LYS A 51 -9.63 -18.59 15.22
C LYS A 51 -8.82 -18.02 16.38
N LEU A 52 -8.25 -16.82 16.20
CA LEU A 52 -7.41 -16.17 17.21
C LEU A 52 -8.23 -15.50 18.31
N TYR A 53 -9.38 -14.93 17.97
CA TYR A 53 -10.24 -14.18 18.88
C TYR A 53 -11.62 -14.84 18.97
N PRO A 54 -11.83 -15.81 19.87
CA PRO A 54 -13.12 -16.45 20.07
C PRO A 54 -14.16 -15.50 20.67
N GLU A 55 -13.72 -14.55 21.51
CA GLU A 55 -14.59 -13.56 22.13
C GLU A 55 -15.03 -12.50 21.12
N LYS A 56 -16.34 -12.21 21.12
CA LYS A 56 -16.97 -11.34 20.12
C LYS A 56 -16.41 -9.91 20.15
N GLU A 57 -16.18 -9.37 21.33
CA GLU A 57 -15.64 -8.02 21.51
C GLU A 57 -14.24 -7.90 20.93
N GLU A 58 -13.35 -8.82 21.24
CA GLU A 58 -11.97 -8.85 20.74
C GLU A 58 -11.94 -9.04 19.22
N TYR A 59 -12.77 -9.95 18.70
CA TYR A 59 -12.91 -10.16 17.27
C TYR A 59 -13.35 -8.90 16.53
N VAL A 60 -14.35 -8.17 17.08
CA VAL A 60 -14.83 -6.90 16.48
C VAL A 60 -13.74 -5.85 16.51
N GLN A 61 -12.95 -5.73 17.59
CA GLN A 61 -11.82 -4.81 17.66
C GLN A 61 -10.74 -5.17 16.64
N ALA A 62 -10.43 -6.44 16.48
CA ALA A 62 -9.50 -6.90 15.46
C ALA A 62 -9.96 -6.54 14.04
N LEU A 63 -11.24 -6.72 13.71
CA LEU A 63 -11.81 -6.30 12.42
C LEU A 63 -11.70 -4.78 12.21
N LYS A 64 -12.04 -3.97 13.21
CA LYS A 64 -11.96 -2.50 13.13
C LYS A 64 -10.53 -2.04 12.86
N ARG A 65 -9.53 -2.64 13.51
CA ARG A 65 -8.11 -2.37 13.30
C ARG A 65 -7.67 -2.59 11.85
N HIS A 66 -8.29 -3.55 11.15
CA HIS A 66 -7.93 -3.84 9.76
C HIS A 66 -8.75 -3.07 8.71
N LEU A 67 -9.77 -2.31 9.12
CA LEU A 67 -10.55 -1.43 8.24
C LEU A 67 -9.93 -0.03 8.05
N VAL A 68 -8.76 0.26 8.64
CA VAL A 68 -8.00 1.48 8.34
C VAL A 68 -7.49 1.43 6.91
N PHE A 69 -7.18 2.60 6.34
CA PHE A 69 -6.65 2.75 4.99
C PHE A 69 -5.58 1.70 4.66
N TYR A 70 -5.71 1.07 3.52
CA TYR A 70 -4.75 0.11 2.98
C TYR A 70 -4.73 0.17 1.47
N ASN A 71 -3.54 0.36 0.89
CA ASN A 71 -3.32 0.34 -0.55
C ASN A 71 -1.87 -0.03 -0.86
N THR A 72 -1.69 -1.11 -1.61
CA THR A 72 -0.38 -1.57 -2.08
C THR A 72 -0.57 -2.48 -3.29
N ASP A 73 0.50 -2.80 -4.01
CA ASP A 73 0.45 -3.90 -4.97
C ASP A 73 0.11 -5.21 -4.23
N SER A 74 -0.95 -5.87 -4.66
CA SER A 74 -1.52 -7.02 -3.96
C SER A 74 -0.59 -8.24 -3.96
N ILE A 75 0.24 -8.41 -4.99
CA ILE A 75 1.09 -9.59 -5.15
C ILE A 75 2.24 -9.58 -4.13
N PRO A 76 3.17 -8.60 -4.13
CA PRO A 76 4.15 -8.48 -3.05
C PRO A 76 3.50 -8.08 -1.72
N GLY A 77 2.32 -7.46 -1.73
CA GLY A 77 1.50 -7.16 -0.56
C GLY A 77 1.13 -8.38 0.29
N GLY A 78 1.25 -9.58 -0.27
CA GLY A 78 1.19 -10.82 0.48
C GLY A 78 2.15 -10.84 1.68
N ILE A 79 3.32 -10.19 1.60
CA ILE A 79 4.25 -10.10 2.72
C ILE A 79 3.65 -9.32 3.90
N ILE A 80 2.92 -8.23 3.62
CA ILE A 80 2.25 -7.42 4.65
C ILE A 80 1.15 -8.23 5.32
N LEU A 81 0.34 -8.96 4.53
CA LEU A 81 -0.67 -9.87 5.08
C LEU A 81 -0.04 -10.89 6.02
N GLY A 82 1.07 -11.51 5.59
CA GLY A 82 1.79 -12.49 6.39
C GLY A 82 2.29 -11.90 7.71
N ILE A 83 3.00 -10.77 7.66
CA ILE A 83 3.51 -10.08 8.86
C ILE A 83 2.36 -9.74 9.81
N THR A 84 1.27 -9.18 9.27
CA THR A 84 0.10 -8.81 10.08
C THR A 84 -0.54 -10.02 10.74
N LEU A 85 -0.67 -11.15 10.04
CA LEU A 85 -1.18 -12.41 10.63
C LEU A 85 -0.27 -12.93 11.74
N GLY A 86 1.05 -12.85 11.59
CA GLY A 86 2.01 -13.24 12.62
C GLY A 86 1.91 -12.36 13.87
N MET A 87 1.73 -11.05 13.69
CA MET A 87 1.55 -10.10 14.80
C MET A 87 0.20 -10.31 15.52
N GLU A 88 -0.88 -10.57 14.80
CA GLU A 88 -2.18 -10.89 15.38
C GLU A 88 -2.13 -12.18 16.21
N GLU A 89 -1.44 -13.20 15.73
CA GLU A 89 -1.25 -14.45 16.47
C GLU A 89 -0.51 -14.21 17.79
N GLU A 90 0.58 -13.46 17.77
CA GLU A 90 1.34 -13.13 18.97
C GLU A 90 0.52 -12.29 19.95
N LYS A 91 -0.26 -11.31 19.44
CA LYS A 91 -1.16 -10.50 20.26
C LYS A 91 -2.23 -11.36 20.94
N ALA A 92 -2.89 -12.24 20.20
CA ALA A 92 -3.92 -13.13 20.70
C ALA A 92 -3.41 -14.10 21.79
N ASN A 93 -2.13 -14.44 21.74
CA ASN A 93 -1.47 -15.28 22.75
C ASN A 93 -0.88 -14.49 23.93
N GLY A 94 -1.32 -13.25 24.14
CA GLY A 94 -0.89 -12.43 25.29
C GLY A 94 0.44 -11.69 25.09
N GLY A 95 0.96 -11.65 23.87
CA GLY A 95 2.13 -10.82 23.53
C GLY A 95 1.84 -9.32 23.73
N SER A 96 2.84 -8.54 24.14
CA SER A 96 2.70 -7.10 24.42
C SER A 96 2.64 -6.23 23.16
N ILE A 97 1.97 -6.72 22.10
CA ILE A 97 1.80 -6.01 20.83
C ILE A 97 0.57 -5.11 20.92
N THR A 98 0.78 -3.82 20.66
CA THR A 98 -0.31 -2.84 20.64
C THR A 98 -1.02 -2.83 19.27
N ASP A 99 -2.27 -2.35 19.25
CA ASP A 99 -3.04 -2.14 18.01
C ASP A 99 -2.33 -1.16 17.07
N ASP A 100 -1.73 -0.12 17.66
CA ASP A 100 -0.96 0.89 16.93
C ASP A 100 0.30 0.31 16.28
N ALA A 101 0.96 -0.67 16.92
CA ALA A 101 2.11 -1.34 16.34
C ALA A 101 1.73 -2.14 15.09
N ILE A 102 0.65 -2.91 15.14
CA ILE A 102 0.13 -3.68 14.01
C ILE A 102 -0.26 -2.72 12.86
N THR A 103 -0.98 -1.66 13.19
CA THR A 103 -1.43 -0.68 12.21
C THR A 103 -0.24 0.06 11.58
N SER A 104 0.72 0.52 12.38
CA SER A 104 1.90 1.26 11.91
C SER A 104 2.78 0.42 10.98
N ILE A 105 3.04 -0.85 11.31
CA ILE A 105 3.81 -1.73 10.44
C ILE A 105 3.06 -2.02 9.16
N LYS A 106 1.75 -2.32 9.23
CA LYS A 106 0.90 -2.52 8.06
C LYS A 106 0.93 -1.32 7.12
N THR A 107 0.71 -0.11 7.66
CA THR A 107 0.65 1.12 6.86
C THR A 107 2.02 1.59 6.39
N GLY A 108 3.06 1.45 7.22
CA GLY A 108 4.42 1.83 6.88
C GLY A 108 5.04 1.00 5.76
N LEU A 109 4.65 -0.27 5.62
CA LEU A 109 5.13 -1.15 4.56
C LEU A 109 4.39 -0.96 3.21
N MET A 110 3.23 -0.31 3.19
CA MET A 110 2.43 -0.17 1.96
C MET A 110 3.21 0.48 0.82
N GLY A 111 3.85 1.62 1.08
CA GLY A 111 4.59 2.38 0.07
C GLY A 111 5.78 1.61 -0.51
N PRO A 112 6.73 1.14 0.31
CA PRO A 112 7.85 0.33 -0.17
C PRO A 112 7.43 -0.90 -0.97
N VAL A 113 6.42 -1.62 -0.50
CA VAL A 113 5.93 -2.84 -1.17
C VAL A 113 5.21 -2.51 -2.48
N ALA A 114 4.43 -1.40 -2.51
CA ALA A 114 3.81 -0.92 -3.75
C ALA A 114 4.88 -0.56 -4.79
N ALA A 115 5.90 0.21 -4.41
CA ALA A 115 6.97 0.62 -5.32
C ALA A 115 7.70 -0.58 -5.95
N VAL A 116 7.97 -1.62 -5.16
CA VAL A 116 8.57 -2.88 -5.66
C VAL A 116 7.60 -3.59 -6.60
N GLY A 117 6.32 -3.70 -6.24
CA GLY A 117 5.30 -4.35 -7.05
C GLY A 117 5.07 -3.65 -8.39
N ASP A 118 4.83 -2.35 -8.35
CA ASP A 118 4.62 -1.54 -9.55
C ASP A 118 5.80 -1.64 -10.53
N THR A 119 7.02 -1.63 -10.00
CA THR A 119 8.23 -1.73 -10.83
C THR A 119 8.45 -3.14 -11.36
N LEU A 120 8.39 -4.16 -10.52
CA LEU A 120 8.75 -5.52 -10.91
C LEU A 120 7.61 -6.26 -11.61
N ILE A 121 6.37 -6.09 -11.16
CA ILE A 121 5.23 -6.83 -11.71
C ILE A 121 4.65 -6.10 -12.91
N TRP A 122 4.29 -4.82 -12.75
CA TRP A 122 3.58 -4.07 -13.79
C TRP A 122 4.51 -3.46 -14.83
N ALA A 123 5.63 -2.85 -14.42
CA ALA A 123 6.53 -2.19 -15.37
C ALA A 123 7.56 -3.13 -16.01
N ALA A 124 7.87 -4.30 -15.42
CA ALA A 124 8.83 -5.24 -15.98
C ALA A 124 8.21 -6.57 -16.37
N TYR A 125 7.71 -7.36 -15.40
CA TYR A 125 7.30 -8.75 -15.65
C TYR A 125 6.17 -8.87 -16.67
N MET A 126 5.10 -8.12 -16.53
CA MET A 126 3.94 -8.19 -17.43
C MET A 126 4.27 -7.76 -18.86
N PRO A 127 4.95 -6.63 -19.13
CA PRO A 127 5.40 -6.26 -20.47
C PRO A 127 6.36 -7.29 -21.11
N ILE A 128 7.31 -7.83 -20.34
CA ILE A 128 8.23 -8.87 -20.83
C ILE A 128 7.45 -10.12 -21.21
N LEU A 129 6.52 -10.56 -20.39
CA LEU A 129 5.69 -11.72 -20.67
C LEU A 129 4.88 -11.52 -21.96
N ILE A 130 4.25 -10.35 -22.12
CA ILE A 130 3.49 -10.02 -23.35
C ILE A 130 4.43 -9.99 -24.56
N ALA A 131 5.58 -9.30 -24.47
CA ALA A 131 6.54 -9.19 -25.57
C ALA A 131 7.07 -10.55 -26.04
N LEU A 132 7.29 -11.49 -25.13
CA LEU A 132 7.75 -12.85 -25.45
C LEU A 132 6.74 -13.61 -26.33
N PHE A 133 5.44 -13.43 -26.10
CA PHE A 133 4.39 -14.15 -26.82
C PHE A 133 3.79 -13.36 -27.99
N LEU A 134 4.09 -12.07 -28.12
CA LEU A 134 3.59 -11.20 -29.18
C LEU A 134 3.88 -11.71 -30.62
N PRO A 135 5.08 -12.27 -30.95
CA PRO A 135 5.32 -12.81 -32.28
C PRO A 135 4.36 -13.95 -32.69
N PHE A 136 3.99 -14.80 -31.73
CA PHE A 136 3.02 -15.88 -31.99
C PHE A 136 1.64 -15.31 -32.32
N ALA A 137 1.19 -14.30 -31.57
CA ALA A 137 -0.09 -13.63 -31.80
C ALA A 137 -0.12 -12.93 -33.17
N LYS A 138 0.99 -12.24 -33.54
CA LYS A 138 1.09 -11.59 -34.88
C LYS A 138 1.01 -12.57 -36.04
N ASN A 139 1.46 -13.80 -35.84
CA ASN A 139 1.34 -14.87 -36.84
C ASN A 139 -0.01 -15.61 -36.82
N GLY A 140 -1.01 -15.08 -36.12
CA GLY A 140 -2.33 -15.69 -35.98
C GLY A 140 -2.39 -16.92 -35.07
N ASN A 141 -1.34 -17.20 -34.31
CA ASN A 141 -1.32 -18.35 -33.40
C ASN A 141 -1.96 -17.98 -32.06
N PRO A 142 -3.05 -18.66 -31.62
CA PRO A 142 -3.76 -18.36 -30.38
C PRO A 142 -2.91 -18.57 -29.13
N ILE A 143 -1.84 -19.33 -29.20
CA ILE A 143 -0.86 -19.49 -28.10
C ILE A 143 -0.33 -18.13 -27.62
N GLY A 144 -0.15 -17.17 -28.53
CA GLY A 144 0.31 -15.81 -28.21
C GLY A 144 -0.58 -15.04 -27.25
N GLY A 145 -1.90 -15.33 -27.22
CA GLY A 145 -2.83 -14.73 -26.26
C GLY A 145 -3.11 -15.61 -25.05
N ILE A 146 -3.22 -16.93 -25.24
CA ILE A 146 -3.62 -17.87 -24.18
C ILE A 146 -2.51 -18.04 -23.13
N LEU A 147 -1.24 -18.20 -23.56
CA LEU A 147 -0.17 -18.50 -22.61
C LEU A 147 0.10 -17.35 -21.63
N PRO A 148 0.18 -16.07 -22.01
CA PRO A 148 0.32 -14.98 -21.04
C PRO A 148 -0.82 -14.96 -20.01
N LEU A 149 -2.07 -15.19 -20.44
CA LEU A 149 -3.25 -15.25 -19.57
C LEU A 149 -3.17 -16.38 -18.53
N LEU A 150 -2.48 -17.47 -18.81
CA LEU A 150 -2.30 -18.58 -17.88
C LEU A 150 -1.05 -18.41 -17.02
N ILE A 151 0.07 -18.01 -17.63
CA ILE A 151 1.36 -17.91 -16.92
C ILE A 151 1.31 -16.80 -15.87
N TYR A 152 0.74 -15.63 -16.21
CA TYR A 152 0.69 -14.50 -15.30
C TYR A 152 -0.02 -14.84 -13.96
N PRO A 153 -1.30 -15.27 -13.94
CA PRO A 153 -1.97 -15.56 -12.68
C PRO A 153 -1.36 -16.74 -11.93
N ILE A 154 -0.84 -17.75 -12.61
CA ILE A 154 -0.21 -18.89 -11.96
C ILE A 154 1.07 -18.45 -11.26
N SER A 155 1.97 -17.75 -11.95
CA SER A 155 3.24 -17.30 -11.39
C SER A 155 3.05 -16.29 -10.26
N THR A 156 2.15 -15.30 -10.41
CA THR A 156 1.86 -14.31 -9.39
C THR A 156 1.17 -14.92 -8.17
N TYR A 157 0.33 -15.93 -8.35
CA TYR A 157 -0.25 -16.69 -7.24
C TYR A 157 0.82 -17.37 -6.38
N TYR A 158 1.77 -18.08 -7.00
CA TYR A 158 2.84 -18.73 -6.26
C TYR A 158 3.80 -17.72 -5.63
N LEU A 159 4.08 -16.60 -6.30
CA LEU A 159 4.88 -15.53 -5.74
C LEU A 159 4.22 -14.93 -4.49
N MET A 160 2.94 -14.56 -4.56
CA MET A 160 2.20 -14.05 -3.42
C MET A 160 2.14 -15.06 -2.27
N LYS A 161 1.93 -16.34 -2.58
CA LYS A 161 1.94 -17.43 -1.59
C LYS A 161 3.28 -17.51 -0.86
N TYR A 162 4.38 -17.45 -1.60
CA TYR A 162 5.72 -17.41 -1.02
C TYR A 162 5.93 -16.20 -0.12
N MET A 163 5.59 -15.01 -0.61
CA MET A 163 5.69 -13.75 0.12
C MET A 163 4.85 -13.77 1.41
N THR A 164 3.62 -14.27 1.36
CA THR A 164 2.75 -14.37 2.54
C THR A 164 3.32 -15.31 3.59
N GLN A 165 3.83 -16.49 3.19
CA GLN A 165 4.43 -17.44 4.12
C GLN A 165 5.71 -16.87 4.76
N LYS A 166 6.54 -16.18 3.98
CA LYS A 166 7.74 -15.50 4.50
C LYS A 166 7.38 -14.35 5.42
N GLY A 167 6.38 -13.55 5.04
CA GLY A 167 5.86 -12.47 5.89
C GLY A 167 5.36 -12.99 7.24
N TYR A 168 4.62 -14.09 7.24
CA TYR A 168 4.14 -14.71 8.49
C TYR A 168 5.28 -15.18 9.41
N GLN A 169 6.32 -15.81 8.85
CA GLN A 169 7.52 -16.18 9.60
C GLN A 169 8.21 -14.94 10.18
N LEU A 170 8.43 -13.92 9.35
CA LEU A 170 9.06 -12.67 9.77
C LEU A 170 8.24 -11.95 10.84
N GLY A 171 6.91 -11.91 10.71
CA GLY A 171 6.02 -11.30 11.70
C GLY A 171 6.20 -11.91 13.08
N ARG A 172 6.22 -13.23 13.18
CA ARG A 172 6.45 -13.94 14.44
C ARG A 172 7.87 -13.74 15.00
N GLU A 173 8.90 -13.94 14.17
CA GLU A 173 10.29 -13.82 14.62
C GLU A 173 10.66 -12.40 15.05
N SER A 174 10.19 -11.39 14.30
CA SER A 174 10.45 -9.99 14.59
C SER A 174 9.80 -9.56 15.89
N VAL A 175 8.56 -9.99 16.13
CA VAL A 175 7.84 -9.71 17.37
C VAL A 175 8.60 -10.30 18.57
N LEU A 176 9.02 -11.55 18.51
CA LEU A 176 9.75 -12.18 19.60
C LEU A 176 11.11 -11.47 19.90
N LYS A 177 11.80 -11.01 18.85
CA LYS A 177 13.05 -10.23 19.00
C LYS A 177 12.81 -8.84 19.55
N ILE A 178 11.78 -8.14 19.06
CA ILE A 178 11.40 -6.80 19.46
C ILE A 178 10.96 -6.76 20.95
N LEU A 179 10.17 -7.76 21.36
CA LEU A 179 9.74 -7.90 22.76
C LEU A 179 10.93 -8.13 23.70
N LYS A 180 11.91 -8.93 23.28
CA LYS A 180 13.13 -9.17 24.10
C LYS A 180 14.04 -7.95 24.22
N ASN A 181 14.05 -7.07 23.22
CA ASN A 181 15.00 -5.95 23.15
C ASN A 181 14.38 -4.60 23.48
N GLY A 182 13.08 -4.51 23.79
CA GLY A 182 12.39 -3.23 24.12
C GLY A 182 12.34 -2.21 22.98
N SER A 183 12.63 -2.60 21.74
CA SER A 183 12.82 -1.69 20.60
C SER A 183 11.56 -1.47 19.75
N MET A 184 10.36 -1.80 20.27
CA MET A 184 9.10 -1.63 19.52
C MET A 184 8.91 -0.20 19.01
N GLN A 185 9.19 0.81 19.83
CA GLN A 185 9.06 2.22 19.44
C GLN A 185 10.01 2.59 18.29
N ALA A 186 11.24 2.06 18.30
CA ALA A 186 12.18 2.29 17.22
C ALA A 186 11.68 1.68 15.90
N VAL A 187 11.12 0.46 15.92
CA VAL A 187 10.55 -0.18 14.73
C VAL A 187 9.38 0.62 14.16
N ILE A 188 8.46 1.08 15.03
CA ILE A 188 7.35 1.94 14.63
C ILE A 188 7.87 3.24 14.02
N PHE A 189 8.85 3.87 14.65
CA PHE A 189 9.47 5.10 14.14
C PHE A 189 10.09 4.90 12.76
N PHE A 190 10.92 3.88 12.58
CA PHE A 190 11.53 3.58 11.28
C PHE A 190 10.50 3.23 10.21
N ALA A 191 9.47 2.43 10.54
CA ALA A 191 8.39 2.11 9.61
C ALA A 191 7.65 3.38 9.14
N ASN A 192 7.35 4.29 10.07
CA ASN A 192 6.71 5.56 9.75
C ASN A 192 7.62 6.47 8.90
N VAL A 193 8.91 6.57 9.22
CA VAL A 193 9.88 7.36 8.44
C VAL A 193 9.97 6.82 7.01
N VAL A 194 10.16 5.51 6.85
CA VAL A 194 10.23 4.87 5.51
C VAL A 194 8.91 5.07 4.76
N GLY A 195 7.76 4.89 5.42
CA GLY A 195 6.44 5.13 4.82
C GLY A 195 6.28 6.57 4.32
N LEU A 196 6.65 7.57 5.13
CA LEU A 196 6.59 8.98 4.75
C LEU A 196 7.56 9.32 3.61
N MET A 197 8.77 8.77 3.62
CA MET A 197 9.74 8.95 2.52
C MET A 197 9.21 8.38 1.20
N MET A 198 8.61 7.18 1.23
CA MET A 198 8.02 6.57 0.04
C MET A 198 6.78 7.33 -0.45
N MET A 199 5.93 7.79 0.45
CA MET A 199 4.80 8.65 0.07
C MET A 199 5.28 9.95 -0.59
N GLY A 200 6.34 10.56 -0.07
CA GLY A 200 6.97 11.73 -0.69
C GLY A 200 7.50 11.44 -2.10
N ALA A 201 8.22 10.33 -2.27
CA ALA A 201 8.75 9.91 -3.57
C ALA A 201 7.64 9.61 -4.60
N LEU A 202 6.59 8.88 -4.19
CA LEU A 202 5.43 8.60 -5.04
C LEU A 202 4.68 9.88 -5.42
N THR A 203 4.53 10.81 -4.49
CA THR A 203 3.90 12.11 -4.74
C THR A 203 4.71 12.91 -5.77
N ALA A 204 6.02 12.99 -5.61
CA ALA A 204 6.91 13.67 -6.55
C ALA A 204 6.88 13.06 -7.96
N GLY A 205 6.68 11.74 -8.07
CA GLY A 205 6.57 11.05 -9.35
C GLY A 205 5.20 11.15 -10.03
N ASN A 206 4.12 11.32 -9.25
CA ASN A 206 2.75 11.28 -9.78
C ASN A 206 2.04 12.65 -9.84
N VAL A 207 2.49 13.63 -9.08
CA VAL A 207 1.92 14.98 -9.10
C VAL A 207 2.80 15.87 -9.98
N SER A 208 2.29 16.25 -11.14
CA SER A 208 2.95 17.18 -12.06
C SER A 208 2.09 18.43 -12.23
N ILE A 209 2.62 19.56 -11.83
CA ILE A 209 2.00 20.89 -12.03
C ILE A 209 3.09 21.77 -12.63
N SER A 210 2.80 22.38 -13.77
CA SER A 210 3.70 23.31 -14.45
C SER A 210 2.94 24.57 -14.85
N THR A 211 3.66 25.68 -14.99
CA THR A 211 3.10 26.93 -15.46
C THR A 211 3.75 27.36 -16.78
N PRO A 212 2.97 27.70 -17.83
CA PRO A 212 3.49 28.22 -19.08
C PRO A 212 3.83 29.72 -19.02
N LEU A 213 3.68 30.37 -17.87
CA LEU A 213 3.89 31.81 -17.73
C LEU A 213 5.34 32.18 -18.07
N SER A 214 5.50 33.03 -19.08
CA SER A 214 6.76 33.64 -19.45
C SER A 214 6.61 35.16 -19.51
N LEU A 215 7.62 35.87 -19.00
CA LEU A 215 7.72 37.32 -19.06
C LEU A 215 8.78 37.72 -20.08
N SER A 216 8.40 38.37 -21.14
CA SER A 216 9.34 38.92 -22.14
C SER A 216 9.67 40.36 -21.74
N ALA A 217 10.87 40.58 -21.23
CA ALA A 217 11.40 41.91 -20.95
C ALA A 217 12.74 42.14 -21.64
N SER A 218 12.85 43.16 -22.45
CA SER A 218 14.10 43.65 -23.06
C SER A 218 14.92 42.59 -23.83
N GLY A 219 14.24 41.65 -24.56
CA GLY A 219 14.92 40.68 -25.43
C GLY A 219 15.36 39.39 -24.77
N SER A 220 15.04 39.19 -23.49
CA SER A 220 15.19 37.91 -22.79
C SER A 220 13.82 37.37 -22.34
N GLU A 221 13.55 36.09 -22.62
CA GLU A 221 12.38 35.39 -22.13
C GLU A 221 12.69 34.82 -20.74
N PHE A 222 11.96 35.29 -19.74
CA PHE A 222 12.02 34.76 -18.40
C PHE A 222 10.86 33.75 -18.22
N ALA A 223 11.19 32.48 -18.30
CA ALA A 223 10.24 31.41 -18.03
C ALA A 223 10.11 31.19 -16.52
N LEU A 224 8.91 31.44 -15.96
CA LEU A 224 8.65 31.31 -14.53
C LEU A 224 8.90 29.88 -14.03
N GLN A 225 8.51 28.87 -14.82
CA GLN A 225 8.75 27.46 -14.48
C GLN A 225 10.24 27.16 -14.30
N ALA A 226 11.07 27.59 -15.26
CA ALA A 226 12.52 27.35 -15.20
C ALA A 226 13.18 28.01 -13.98
N PHE A 227 12.70 29.21 -13.61
CA PHE A 227 13.17 29.87 -12.40
C PHE A 227 12.77 29.09 -11.13
N LEU A 228 11.50 28.69 -11.02
CA LEU A 228 11.00 27.93 -9.87
C LEU A 228 11.76 26.60 -9.71
N ASP A 229 11.99 25.90 -10.80
CA ASP A 229 12.71 24.62 -10.77
C ASP A 229 14.21 24.79 -10.49
N SER A 230 14.79 25.95 -10.78
CA SER A 230 16.18 26.25 -10.41
C SER A 230 16.37 26.47 -8.90
N VAL A 231 15.32 26.93 -8.22
CA VAL A 231 15.34 27.14 -6.74
C VAL A 231 15.02 25.83 -6.01
N VAL A 232 13.90 25.21 -6.35
CA VAL A 232 13.49 23.89 -5.83
C VAL A 232 12.74 23.14 -6.92
N PRO A 233 13.32 22.07 -7.49
CA PRO A 233 12.65 21.25 -8.48
C PRO A 233 11.30 20.72 -7.94
N GLY A 234 10.21 20.94 -8.69
CA GLY A 234 8.89 20.47 -8.29
C GLY A 234 8.22 21.28 -7.16
N ILE A 235 8.57 22.55 -6.97
CA ILE A 235 7.99 23.41 -5.91
C ILE A 235 6.48 23.57 -6.06
N LEU A 236 5.94 23.64 -7.29
CA LEU A 236 4.50 23.76 -7.53
C LEU A 236 3.73 22.50 -7.11
N PRO A 237 4.12 21.28 -7.53
CA PRO A 237 3.57 20.05 -6.97
C PRO A 237 3.62 19.99 -5.45
N LEU A 238 4.77 20.32 -4.88
CA LEU A 238 4.97 20.32 -3.43
C LEU A 238 4.02 21.28 -2.72
N ALA A 239 3.89 22.52 -3.20
CA ALA A 239 2.97 23.51 -2.65
C ALA A 239 1.51 23.05 -2.71
N ALA A 240 1.09 22.44 -3.84
CA ALA A 240 -0.26 21.92 -3.99
C ALA A 240 -0.56 20.79 -2.99
N VAL A 241 0.38 19.85 -2.79
CA VAL A 241 0.22 18.76 -1.83
C VAL A 241 0.15 19.30 -0.40
N PHE A 242 1.02 20.23 -0.04
CA PHE A 242 0.96 20.86 1.29
C PHE A 242 -0.32 21.67 1.50
N ALA A 243 -0.84 22.37 0.48
CA ALA A 243 -2.11 23.06 0.56
C ALA A 243 -3.28 22.09 0.86
N ILE A 244 -3.32 20.96 0.16
CA ILE A 244 -4.30 19.90 0.40
C ILE A 244 -4.14 19.33 1.81
N TYR A 245 -2.92 19.01 2.23
CA TYR A 245 -2.63 18.49 3.56
C TYR A 245 -3.11 19.46 4.67
N ILE A 246 -2.76 20.74 4.57
CA ILE A 246 -3.17 21.77 5.55
C ILE A 246 -4.70 21.92 5.56
N TYR A 247 -5.35 21.87 4.40
CA TYR A 247 -6.80 21.89 4.33
C TYR A 247 -7.41 20.70 5.06
N MET A 248 -6.93 19.48 4.79
CA MET A 248 -7.41 18.26 5.46
C MET A 248 -7.18 18.30 6.98
N ALA A 249 -6.03 18.79 7.42
CA ALA A 249 -5.70 18.92 8.83
C ALA A 249 -6.62 19.92 9.57
N LYS A 250 -7.02 21.01 8.89
CA LYS A 250 -7.86 22.08 9.51
C LYS A 250 -9.36 21.88 9.34
N LYS A 251 -9.81 21.33 8.21
CA LYS A 251 -11.24 21.25 7.82
C LYS A 251 -11.78 19.82 7.78
N GLY A 252 -10.94 18.83 8.09
CA GLY A 252 -11.28 17.42 8.02
C GLY A 252 -11.19 16.81 6.61
N GLN A 253 -11.35 15.50 6.55
CA GLN A 253 -11.14 14.70 5.32
C GLN A 253 -12.38 14.72 4.42
N ASN A 254 -12.67 15.84 3.79
CA ASN A 254 -13.78 15.95 2.86
C ASN A 254 -13.29 15.83 1.41
N PHE A 255 -13.05 14.57 0.96
CA PHE A 255 -12.47 14.26 -0.34
C PHE A 255 -13.27 14.84 -1.51
N ASN A 256 -14.61 14.82 -1.45
CA ASN A 256 -15.45 15.36 -2.53
C ASN A 256 -15.23 16.86 -2.74
N ARG A 257 -15.06 17.63 -1.65
CA ARG A 257 -14.74 19.06 -1.75
C ARG A 257 -13.34 19.29 -2.31
N ILE A 258 -12.36 18.49 -1.89
CA ILE A 258 -10.99 18.60 -2.38
C ILE A 258 -10.96 18.33 -3.88
N LEU A 259 -11.59 17.24 -4.35
CA LEU A 259 -11.68 16.91 -5.77
C LEU A 259 -12.36 18.03 -6.58
N LEU A 260 -13.44 18.58 -6.07
CA LEU A 260 -14.13 19.69 -6.73
C LEU A 260 -13.26 20.94 -6.81
N VAL A 261 -12.55 21.29 -5.75
CA VAL A 261 -11.61 22.43 -5.75
C VAL A 261 -10.47 22.20 -6.73
N ILE A 262 -9.85 21.01 -6.75
CA ILE A 262 -8.80 20.67 -7.70
C ILE A 262 -9.32 20.81 -9.14
N LEU A 263 -10.50 20.26 -9.44
CA LEU A 263 -11.13 20.37 -10.75
C LEU A 263 -11.32 21.83 -11.17
N ILE A 264 -11.91 22.65 -10.29
CA ILE A 264 -12.16 24.08 -10.58
C ILE A 264 -10.83 24.81 -10.80
N VAL A 265 -9.85 24.62 -9.93
CA VAL A 265 -8.54 25.29 -10.04
C VAL A 265 -7.82 24.86 -11.32
N SER A 266 -7.86 23.58 -11.71
CA SER A 266 -7.25 23.09 -12.94
C SER A 266 -7.93 23.70 -14.19
N VAL A 267 -9.27 23.69 -14.23
CA VAL A 267 -10.01 24.25 -15.37
C VAL A 267 -9.81 25.77 -15.49
N VAL A 268 -9.96 26.50 -14.39
CA VAL A 268 -9.77 27.96 -14.38
C VAL A 268 -8.31 28.32 -14.68
N GLY A 269 -7.35 27.60 -14.08
CA GLY A 269 -5.91 27.82 -14.33
C GLY A 269 -5.54 27.60 -15.78
N SER A 270 -6.07 26.55 -16.40
CA SER A 270 -5.87 26.25 -17.82
C SER A 270 -6.51 27.32 -18.74
N LEU A 271 -7.75 27.77 -18.43
CA LEU A 271 -8.42 28.80 -19.19
C LEU A 271 -7.71 30.17 -19.11
N LEU A 272 -7.07 30.46 -17.98
CA LEU A 272 -6.30 31.69 -17.78
C LEU A 272 -4.85 31.58 -18.28
N GLY A 273 -4.42 30.43 -18.77
CA GLY A 273 -3.05 30.18 -19.22
C GLY A 273 -2.01 30.23 -18.08
N ILE A 274 -2.43 29.93 -16.85
CA ILE A 274 -1.57 29.92 -15.65
C ILE A 274 -1.00 28.51 -15.39
N LEU A 275 -1.79 27.48 -15.71
CA LEU A 275 -1.47 26.06 -15.53
C LEU A 275 -1.58 25.32 -16.86
#